data_81ff0c4fe95ed2714188809e1984fde6
#
_entry.id   81ff0c4fe95ed2714188809e1984fde6
#
_cell.length_a   1.000
_cell.length_b   1.000
_cell.length_c   1.000
_cell.angle_alpha   90.00
_cell.angle_beta   90.00
_cell.angle_gamma   90.00
#
_symmetry.space_group_name_H-M   'P 1'
#
loop_
_entity.id
_entity.type
_entity.pdbx_description
1 polymer ?
#
loop_
_entity_poly.entity_id
_entity_poly.type
_entity_poly.pdbx_seq_one_letter_code
_entity_poly.pdbx_strand_id
1 'polypeptide(L)'
;MKKGYLLLLLGAIPAIGLAALAVRNPTNIAETSEKDEALKTRHYKTDLQNFVAETEKIIPTLSTYRENWRIVESKTENNSAVIKAEVPVVIFTDDLEIKANFQIEKGETTVDVHSASRTGNSDFGENRRHILQILEALDEKFKL
;
A
#
# COMPACT_ATOMS: atom_id res chain seq x y z
N MET A 1 -25.85 -20.06 23.64
CA MET A 1 -24.52 -19.49 24.00
C MET A 1 -24.69 -18.00 24.25
N LYS A 2 -24.30 -17.53 25.40
CA LYS A 2 -24.52 -16.13 25.76
C LYS A 2 -23.55 -15.27 24.93
N LYS A 3 -24.10 -14.31 24.19
CA LYS A 3 -23.34 -13.43 23.27
C LYS A 3 -22.13 -12.71 23.91
N GLY A 4 -22.13 -12.52 25.23
CA GLY A 4 -21.05 -11.88 25.98
C GLY A 4 -19.74 -12.67 26.05
N TYR A 5 -19.83 -14.00 26.07
CA TYR A 5 -18.60 -14.83 26.12
C TYR A 5 -17.86 -14.89 24.77
N LEU A 6 -18.61 -14.79 23.67
CA LEU A 6 -18.03 -14.73 22.34
C LEU A 6 -17.26 -13.42 22.12
N LEU A 7 -17.78 -12.32 22.64
CA LEU A 7 -17.11 -11.01 22.60
C LEU A 7 -15.81 -10.98 23.42
N LEU A 8 -15.79 -11.66 24.57
CA LEU A 8 -14.59 -11.77 25.41
C LEU A 8 -13.50 -12.64 24.75
N LEU A 9 -13.88 -13.71 24.08
CA LEU A 9 -12.96 -14.57 23.34
C LEU A 9 -12.41 -13.86 22.10
N LEU A 10 -13.23 -13.08 21.41
CA LEU A 10 -12.79 -12.25 20.27
C LEU A 10 -11.94 -11.08 20.69
N GLY A 11 -12.03 -10.61 21.95
CA GLY A 11 -11.19 -9.54 22.47
C GLY A 11 -9.80 -10.00 22.92
N ALA A 12 -9.66 -11.20 23.48
CA ALA A 12 -8.39 -11.69 24.02
C ALA A 12 -7.40 -12.18 22.95
N ILE A 13 -7.88 -12.92 21.94
CA ILE A 13 -7.05 -13.45 20.85
C ILE A 13 -6.46 -12.33 19.98
N PRO A 14 -7.23 -11.31 19.55
CA PRO A 14 -6.66 -10.19 18.81
C PRO A 14 -5.57 -9.43 19.54
N ALA A 15 -5.68 -9.24 20.85
CA ALA A 15 -4.67 -8.51 21.63
C ALA A 15 -3.31 -9.21 21.63
N ILE A 16 -3.29 -10.52 21.80
CA ILE A 16 -2.07 -11.33 21.73
C ILE A 16 -1.49 -11.31 20.30
N GLY A 17 -2.34 -11.47 19.30
CA GLY A 17 -1.94 -11.39 17.91
C GLY A 17 -1.36 -10.04 17.53
N LEU A 18 -1.94 -8.94 17.98
CA LEU A 18 -1.46 -7.59 17.76
C LEU A 18 -0.11 -7.34 18.45
N ALA A 19 0.08 -7.83 19.67
CA ALA A 19 1.36 -7.73 20.36
C ALA A 19 2.48 -8.47 19.62
N ALA A 20 2.19 -9.68 19.12
CA ALA A 20 3.14 -10.46 18.33
C ALA A 20 3.47 -9.76 17.00
N LEU A 21 2.48 -9.16 16.32
CA LEU A 21 2.69 -8.39 15.10
C LEU A 21 3.50 -7.12 15.36
N ALA A 22 3.28 -6.44 16.47
CA ALA A 22 4.04 -5.25 16.85
C ALA A 22 5.53 -5.56 17.08
N VAL A 23 5.84 -6.71 17.69
CA VAL A 23 7.23 -7.16 17.87
C VAL A 23 7.91 -7.45 16.54
N ARG A 24 7.17 -8.04 15.57
CA ARG A 24 7.69 -8.36 14.24
C ARG A 24 7.76 -7.13 13.33
N ASN A 25 6.93 -6.12 13.58
CA ASN A 25 6.83 -4.91 12.78
C ASN A 25 7.00 -3.68 13.68
N PRO A 26 8.24 -3.38 14.12
CA PRO A 26 8.49 -2.32 15.10
C PRO A 26 8.35 -0.91 14.54
N THR A 27 8.09 -0.77 13.24
CA THR A 27 7.92 0.52 12.57
C THR A 27 6.49 0.74 12.11
N ASN A 28 6.17 1.98 11.79
CA ASN A 28 4.89 2.38 11.22
C ASN A 28 5.03 2.85 9.76
N ILE A 29 6.11 2.44 9.10
CA ILE A 29 6.47 2.78 7.73
C ILE A 29 6.88 1.51 6.99
N ALA A 30 6.48 1.40 5.73
CA ALA A 30 7.00 0.42 4.80
C ALA A 30 7.28 1.09 3.45
N GLU A 31 8.22 0.55 2.71
CA GLU A 31 8.58 1.04 1.38
C GLU A 31 9.12 -0.09 0.51
N THR A 32 9.08 0.12 -0.81
CA THR A 32 9.74 -0.79 -1.75
C THR A 32 11.24 -0.83 -1.46
N SER A 33 11.82 -2.01 -1.57
CA SER A 33 13.23 -2.25 -1.25
C SER A 33 13.76 -3.45 -2.00
N GLU A 34 14.96 -3.35 -2.52
CA GLU A 34 15.66 -4.47 -3.17
C GLU A 34 16.01 -5.61 -2.18
N LYS A 35 15.89 -5.36 -0.88
CA LYS A 35 16.15 -6.37 0.16
C LYS A 35 14.96 -7.29 0.43
N ASP A 36 13.77 -6.90 0.01
CA ASP A 36 12.55 -7.69 0.17
C ASP A 36 12.01 -8.06 -1.21
N GLU A 37 12.08 -9.33 -1.57
CA GLU A 37 11.67 -9.83 -2.88
C GLU A 37 10.24 -9.45 -3.25
N ALA A 38 9.33 -9.47 -2.28
CA ALA A 38 7.93 -9.12 -2.50
C ALA A 38 7.71 -7.61 -2.67
N LEU A 39 8.61 -6.79 -2.13
CA LEU A 39 8.54 -5.33 -2.16
C LEU A 39 9.58 -4.68 -3.08
N LYS A 40 10.13 -5.41 -4.02
CA LYS A 40 11.08 -4.83 -4.98
C LYS A 40 10.42 -3.73 -5.80
N THR A 41 11.24 -2.74 -6.17
CA THR A 41 10.90 -1.76 -7.19
C THR A 41 10.37 -2.48 -8.43
N ARG A 42 9.28 -1.99 -9.01
CA ARG A 42 8.68 -2.55 -10.22
C ARG A 42 9.17 -1.80 -11.46
N HIS A 43 9.27 -2.53 -12.55
CA HIS A 43 9.63 -2.02 -13.87
C HIS A 43 8.56 -2.47 -14.87
N TYR A 44 7.64 -1.59 -15.21
CA TYR A 44 6.53 -1.92 -16.10
C TYR A 44 6.81 -1.42 -17.52
N LYS A 45 6.57 -2.26 -18.51
CA LYS A 45 6.71 -1.92 -19.94
C LYS A 45 5.53 -1.07 -20.41
N THR A 46 5.47 0.15 -19.93
CA THR A 46 4.45 1.13 -20.25
C THR A 46 5.02 2.54 -20.15
N ASP A 47 4.44 3.49 -20.87
CA ASP A 47 4.79 4.89 -20.71
C ASP A 47 4.18 5.46 -19.42
N LEU A 48 4.67 6.63 -19.00
CA LEU A 48 4.25 7.26 -17.75
C LEU A 48 2.77 7.65 -17.78
N GLN A 49 2.29 8.19 -18.91
CA GLN A 49 0.90 8.64 -19.03
C GLN A 49 -0.08 7.49 -18.86
N ASN A 50 0.19 6.37 -19.51
CA ASN A 50 -0.64 5.17 -19.38
C ASN A 50 -0.56 4.60 -17.97
N PHE A 51 0.65 4.55 -17.38
CA PHE A 51 0.82 4.11 -16.01
C PHE A 51 -0.03 4.92 -15.03
N VAL A 52 0.06 6.25 -15.10
CA VAL A 52 -0.70 7.15 -14.23
C VAL A 52 -2.19 6.96 -14.42
N ALA A 53 -2.67 6.95 -15.68
CA ALA A 53 -4.09 6.80 -16.00
C ALA A 53 -4.67 5.49 -15.45
N GLU A 54 -3.97 4.38 -15.63
CA GLU A 54 -4.42 3.08 -15.14
C GLU A 54 -4.35 2.96 -13.62
N THR A 55 -3.30 3.53 -13.00
CA THR A 55 -3.17 3.55 -11.54
C THR A 55 -4.28 4.36 -10.88
N GLU A 56 -4.65 5.50 -11.46
CA GLU A 56 -5.77 6.31 -10.99
C GLU A 56 -7.12 5.59 -11.07
N LYS A 57 -7.29 4.67 -12.01
CA LYS A 57 -8.48 3.82 -12.11
C LYS A 57 -8.45 2.68 -11.07
N ILE A 58 -7.28 2.13 -10.80
CA ILE A 58 -7.10 0.99 -9.90
C ILE A 58 -7.32 1.39 -8.44
N ILE A 59 -6.68 2.47 -7.98
CA ILE A 59 -6.68 2.86 -6.56
C ILE A 59 -8.09 2.93 -5.97
N PRO A 60 -9.09 3.59 -6.58
CA PRO A 60 -10.43 3.67 -5.99
C PRO A 60 -11.19 2.33 -5.95
N THR A 61 -10.70 1.30 -6.63
CA THR A 61 -11.28 -0.06 -6.57
C THR A 61 -10.71 -0.89 -5.44
N LEU A 62 -9.59 -0.48 -4.86
CA LEU A 62 -8.99 -1.16 -3.72
C LEU A 62 -9.72 -0.78 -2.43
N SER A 63 -9.78 -1.70 -1.50
CA SER A 63 -10.42 -1.47 -0.21
C SER A 63 -9.67 -2.16 0.92
N THR A 64 -9.76 -1.56 2.10
CA THR A 64 -9.30 -2.12 3.35
C THR A 64 -10.40 -1.89 4.40
N TYR A 65 -10.68 -2.91 5.23
CA TYR A 65 -11.72 -2.82 6.26
C TYR A 65 -13.07 -2.31 5.73
N ARG A 66 -13.44 -2.73 4.49
CA ARG A 66 -14.69 -2.40 3.78
C ARG A 66 -14.81 -0.94 3.32
N GLU A 67 -13.73 -0.17 3.36
CA GLU A 67 -13.67 1.19 2.85
C GLU A 67 -12.70 1.29 1.68
N ASN A 68 -13.12 2.00 0.63
CA ASN A 68 -12.31 2.17 -0.56
C ASN A 68 -11.16 3.16 -0.32
N TRP A 69 -10.03 2.89 -0.97
CA TRP A 69 -8.91 3.83 -0.99
C TRP A 69 -9.29 5.09 -1.77
N ARG A 70 -8.65 6.19 -1.45
CA ARG A 70 -8.95 7.49 -2.05
C ARG A 70 -7.68 8.20 -2.49
N ILE A 71 -7.65 8.62 -3.77
CA ILE A 71 -6.57 9.48 -4.29
C ILE A 71 -6.74 10.88 -3.72
N VAL A 72 -5.66 11.45 -3.17
CA VAL A 72 -5.63 12.82 -2.64
C VAL A 72 -4.76 13.74 -3.47
N GLU A 73 -3.80 13.21 -4.23
CA GLU A 73 -2.94 13.97 -5.11
C GLU A 73 -2.45 13.09 -6.25
N SER A 74 -2.39 13.66 -7.44
CA SER A 74 -1.74 13.04 -8.60
C SER A 74 -1.08 14.16 -9.41
N LYS A 75 0.24 14.09 -9.51
CA LYS A 75 1.06 15.08 -10.22
C LYS A 75 2.02 14.40 -11.16
N THR A 76 2.07 14.89 -12.39
CA THR A 76 3.04 14.45 -13.40
C THR A 76 3.87 15.65 -13.82
N GLU A 77 5.18 15.51 -13.79
CA GLU A 77 6.13 16.52 -14.22
C GLU A 77 7.27 15.87 -14.98
N ASN A 78 7.46 16.26 -16.24
CA ASN A 78 8.45 15.67 -17.13
C ASN A 78 8.25 14.14 -17.22
N ASN A 79 9.27 13.37 -16.84
CA ASN A 79 9.25 11.90 -16.88
C ASN A 79 8.96 11.27 -15.50
N SER A 80 8.42 12.05 -14.58
CA SER A 80 8.14 11.60 -13.21
C SER A 80 6.69 11.87 -12.82
N ALA A 81 6.14 11.01 -11.99
CA ALA A 81 4.81 11.20 -11.42
C ALA A 81 4.81 10.79 -9.94
N VAL A 82 3.96 11.47 -9.18
CA VAL A 82 3.67 11.14 -7.78
C VAL A 82 2.17 11.02 -7.61
N ILE A 83 1.71 9.90 -7.09
CA ILE A 83 0.32 9.66 -6.76
C ILE A 83 0.24 9.37 -5.27
N LYS A 84 -0.59 10.14 -4.55
CA LYS A 84 -0.82 9.95 -3.12
C LYS A 84 -2.25 9.50 -2.88
N ALA A 85 -2.39 8.53 -1.99
CA ALA A 85 -3.68 7.97 -1.60
C ALA A 85 -3.80 7.84 -0.10
N GLU A 86 -5.02 7.93 0.39
CA GLU A 86 -5.38 7.59 1.76
C GLU A 86 -5.91 6.16 1.80
N VAL A 87 -5.40 5.38 2.73
CA VAL A 87 -5.76 3.98 2.93
C VAL A 87 -6.44 3.84 4.29
N PRO A 88 -7.73 3.46 4.33
CA PRO A 88 -8.45 3.28 5.59
C PRO A 88 -7.93 2.09 6.39
N VAL A 89 -7.74 2.31 7.69
CA VAL A 89 -7.35 1.26 8.67
C VAL A 89 -8.23 1.38 9.90
N VAL A 90 -9.40 0.77 9.87
CA VAL A 90 -10.42 0.85 10.93
C VAL A 90 -10.83 2.30 11.19
N ILE A 91 -10.36 2.93 12.27
CA ILE A 91 -10.61 4.34 12.61
C ILE A 91 -9.44 5.25 12.21
N PHE A 92 -8.35 4.67 11.69
CA PHE A 92 -7.15 5.40 11.28
C PHE A 92 -7.06 5.50 9.77
N THR A 93 -6.12 6.30 9.31
CA THR A 93 -5.79 6.45 7.90
C THR A 93 -4.28 6.38 7.73
N ASP A 94 -3.83 5.54 6.81
CA ASP A 94 -2.44 5.51 6.40
C ASP A 94 -2.28 6.30 5.10
N ASP A 95 -1.10 6.88 4.91
CA ASP A 95 -0.74 7.61 3.70
C ASP A 95 0.13 6.73 2.81
N LEU A 96 -0.32 6.54 1.58
CA LEU A 96 0.41 5.77 0.56
C LEU A 96 0.86 6.70 -0.55
N GLU A 97 2.13 6.60 -0.94
CA GLU A 97 2.72 7.37 -2.03
C GLU A 97 3.33 6.44 -3.07
N ILE A 98 2.97 6.65 -4.32
CA ILE A 98 3.56 5.95 -5.47
C ILE A 98 4.42 6.97 -6.23
N LYS A 99 5.68 6.64 -6.43
CA LYS A 99 6.60 7.39 -7.28
C LYS A 99 6.89 6.60 -8.54
N ALA A 100 6.69 7.22 -9.68
CA ALA A 100 6.91 6.61 -10.97
C ALA A 100 7.87 7.46 -11.80
N ASN A 101 8.82 6.80 -12.48
CA ASN A 101 9.79 7.45 -13.33
C ASN A 101 9.90 6.71 -14.66
N PHE A 102 9.69 7.41 -15.76
CA PHE A 102 9.83 6.82 -17.09
C PHE A 102 11.29 6.80 -17.53
N GLN A 103 11.76 5.62 -17.88
CA GLN A 103 13.11 5.38 -18.37
C GLN A 103 13.06 5.34 -19.91
N ILE A 104 13.35 6.46 -20.56
CA ILE A 104 13.24 6.62 -22.02
C ILE A 104 14.03 5.55 -22.77
N GLU A 105 15.27 5.29 -22.36
CA GLU A 105 16.16 4.33 -23.01
C GLU A 105 15.63 2.89 -22.95
N LYS A 106 14.92 2.54 -21.88
CA LYS A 106 14.37 1.19 -21.66
C LYS A 106 12.92 1.05 -22.05
N GLY A 107 12.22 2.16 -22.30
CA GLY A 107 10.79 2.16 -22.61
C GLY A 107 9.96 1.59 -21.47
N GLU A 108 10.35 1.86 -20.22
CA GLU A 108 9.66 1.33 -19.04
C GLU A 108 9.49 2.39 -17.96
N THR A 109 8.48 2.21 -17.13
CA THR A 109 8.21 3.02 -15.95
C THR A 109 8.67 2.27 -14.70
N THR A 110 9.59 2.87 -13.97
CA THR A 110 10.07 2.38 -12.68
C THR A 110 9.16 2.89 -11.57
N VAL A 111 8.73 2.02 -10.67
CA VAL A 111 7.72 2.32 -9.65
C VAL A 111 8.18 1.92 -8.28
N ASP A 112 8.17 2.90 -7.37
CA ASP A 112 8.41 2.72 -5.94
C ASP A 112 7.18 3.14 -5.15
N VAL A 113 6.95 2.47 -4.02
CA VAL A 113 5.81 2.72 -3.15
C VAL A 113 6.28 2.90 -1.71
N HIS A 114 5.70 3.87 -1.04
CA HIS A 114 5.91 4.16 0.38
C HIS A 114 4.56 4.23 1.07
N SER A 115 4.43 3.63 2.24
CA SER A 115 3.22 3.70 3.05
C SER A 115 3.57 3.96 4.50
N ALA A 116 2.88 4.90 5.13
CA ALA A 116 3.14 5.32 6.50
C ALA A 116 1.86 5.55 7.28
N SER A 117 1.84 5.13 8.53
CA SER A 117 0.76 5.42 9.45
C SER A 117 0.92 6.83 10.01
N ARG A 118 -0.19 7.55 10.15
CA ARG A 118 -0.21 8.90 10.75
C ARG A 118 0.01 8.89 12.25
N THR A 119 -0.27 7.76 12.90
CA THR A 119 -0.23 7.61 14.36
C THR A 119 0.38 6.28 14.77
N GLY A 120 0.95 6.24 15.98
CA GLY A 120 1.50 5.02 16.58
C GLY A 120 2.96 4.74 16.20
N ASN A 121 3.57 3.81 16.94
CA ASN A 121 4.97 3.39 16.75
C ASN A 121 5.09 2.11 15.92
N SER A 122 4.03 1.32 15.85
CA SER A 122 3.95 0.10 15.06
C SER A 122 2.63 0.07 14.30
N ASP A 123 2.68 -0.32 13.04
CA ASP A 123 1.51 -0.50 12.17
C ASP A 123 1.01 -1.95 12.15
N PHE A 124 1.58 -2.83 12.95
CA PHE A 124 1.28 -4.26 12.95
C PHE A 124 1.38 -4.94 11.58
N GLY A 125 2.25 -4.39 10.69
CA GLY A 125 2.44 -4.86 9.33
C GLY A 125 1.42 -4.34 8.31
N GLU A 126 0.55 -3.41 8.68
CA GLU A 126 -0.46 -2.84 7.78
C GLU A 126 0.16 -2.15 6.57
N ASN A 127 1.17 -1.29 6.76
CA ASN A 127 1.78 -0.58 5.66
C ASN A 127 2.41 -1.52 4.63
N ARG A 128 3.04 -2.60 5.07
CA ARG A 128 3.56 -3.63 4.16
C ARG A 128 2.43 -4.28 3.36
N ARG A 129 1.32 -4.61 4.00
CA ARG A 129 0.13 -5.19 3.34
C ARG A 129 -0.46 -4.24 2.29
N HIS A 130 -0.50 -2.93 2.58
CA HIS A 130 -0.98 -1.92 1.63
C HIS A 130 -0.11 -1.88 0.38
N ILE A 131 1.21 -1.90 0.55
CA ILE A 131 2.15 -1.93 -0.59
C ILE A 131 1.96 -3.21 -1.40
N LEU A 132 1.87 -4.37 -0.77
CA LEU A 132 1.62 -5.63 -1.46
C LEU A 132 0.32 -5.59 -2.26
N GLN A 133 -0.73 -5.03 -1.69
CA GLN A 133 -2.05 -4.94 -2.35
C GLN A 133 -1.99 -4.09 -3.62
N ILE A 134 -1.38 -2.91 -3.58
CA ILE A 134 -1.25 -2.07 -4.78
C ILE A 134 -0.29 -2.68 -5.79
N LEU A 135 0.83 -3.23 -5.37
CA LEU A 135 1.78 -3.87 -6.28
C LEU A 135 1.17 -5.07 -6.99
N GLU A 136 0.41 -5.90 -6.28
CA GLU A 136 -0.29 -7.04 -6.87
C GLU A 136 -1.29 -6.58 -7.95
N ALA A 137 -2.05 -5.53 -7.68
CA ALA A 137 -2.99 -4.97 -8.65
C ALA A 137 -2.28 -4.39 -9.89
N LEU A 138 -1.16 -3.70 -9.69
CA LEU A 138 -0.34 -3.16 -10.79
C LEU A 138 0.35 -4.26 -11.58
N ASP A 139 0.89 -5.27 -10.91
CA ASP A 139 1.53 -6.42 -11.55
C ASP A 139 0.53 -7.18 -12.45
N GLU A 140 -0.69 -7.36 -12.00
CA GLU A 140 -1.77 -7.96 -12.79
C GLU A 140 -2.11 -7.10 -14.01
N LYS A 141 -2.23 -5.77 -13.82
CA LYS A 141 -2.57 -4.84 -14.91
C LYS A 141 -1.48 -4.79 -15.99
N PHE A 142 -0.23 -4.72 -15.59
CA PHE A 142 0.89 -4.53 -16.51
C PHE A 142 1.64 -5.84 -16.84
N LYS A 143 1.11 -6.99 -16.46
CA LYS A 143 1.62 -8.33 -16.83
C LYS A 143 3.07 -8.56 -16.42
N LEU A 144 3.41 -8.20 -15.20
CA LEU A 144 4.73 -8.48 -14.67
C LEU A 144 4.87 -9.92 -14.17
#